data_eee57efc15b56011755f555f8c5219d1
#
_entry.id   eee57efc15b56011755f555f8c5219d1
#
_cell.length_a   1.000
_cell.length_b   1.000
_cell.length_c   1.000
_cell.angle_alpha   90.00
_cell.angle_beta   90.00
_cell.angle_gamma   90.00
#
_symmetry.space_group_name_H-M   'P 1'
#
loop_
_entity.id
_entity.type
_entity.pdbx_description
1 polymer ?
#
loop_
_entity_poly.entity_id
_entity_poly.type
_entity_poly.pdbx_seq_one_letter_code
_entity_poly.pdbx_strand_id
1 'polypeptide(L)'
;MDYALEQGVNFFDTAELYPVPADQYTQGATESIMGTWFKKTGRRDQIILASKVAGPGSYTKHIRKNLSFKKAHIDEAVEKSLKRLQTDYIDLYQLHWPERSTNFFSKRGYKHDRQEEWVENFEAVLDALESHIKSGKIRHIGLSNENPWGIMRFLHASKSPATKMITVQNPYSLLNRLFEVGSAEICHREKVGLLPYSPLAFGVLSGKYRHGKMPPNSRLALFERLVRYSGKNSFEATERYAKLAQEVGLSLTELSLSFVNDRSFVTSNIIGATTIKQLKENIATYKVRLSDEIIQAIDEINEDIPNPAP
;
A
#
# COMPACT_ATOMS: atom_id res chain seq x y z
N MET A 1 2.69 14.72 10.81
CA MET A 1 2.91 13.56 11.70
C MET A 1 2.35 13.82 13.10
N ASP A 2 2.63 14.97 13.75
CA ASP A 2 2.15 15.25 15.12
C ASP A 2 0.64 15.07 15.26
N TYR A 3 -0.15 15.77 14.44
CA TYR A 3 -1.61 15.64 14.48
C TYR A 3 -2.11 14.20 14.31
N ALA A 4 -1.50 13.41 13.41
CA ALA A 4 -1.90 12.01 13.21
C ALA A 4 -1.69 11.19 14.51
N LEU A 5 -0.52 11.32 15.11
CA LEU A 5 -0.18 10.64 16.37
C LEU A 5 -1.09 11.08 17.53
N GLU A 6 -1.38 12.38 17.65
CA GLU A 6 -2.31 12.93 18.64
C GLU A 6 -3.75 12.39 18.48
N GLN A 7 -4.12 11.97 17.28
CA GLN A 7 -5.40 11.31 17.00
C GLN A 7 -5.34 9.77 17.10
N GLY A 8 -4.24 9.19 17.59
CA GLY A 8 -4.06 7.75 17.77
C GLY A 8 -3.61 7.00 16.51
N VAL A 9 -3.32 7.70 15.41
CA VAL A 9 -2.77 7.09 14.19
C VAL A 9 -1.25 6.95 14.37
N ASN A 10 -0.81 5.73 14.69
CA ASN A 10 0.58 5.42 15.00
C ASN A 10 1.26 4.50 13.98
N PHE A 11 0.58 3.99 12.96
CA PHE A 11 1.17 3.19 11.91
C PHE A 11 1.63 4.11 10.76
N PHE A 12 2.95 4.25 10.58
CA PHE A 12 3.55 5.12 9.57
C PHE A 12 4.27 4.28 8.52
N ASP A 13 3.82 4.42 7.25
CA ASP A 13 4.33 3.66 6.12
C ASP A 13 5.19 4.53 5.20
N THR A 14 6.35 4.00 4.83
CA THR A 14 7.27 4.59 3.85
C THR A 14 7.93 3.52 2.98
N ALA A 15 8.91 3.85 2.17
CA ALA A 15 9.73 2.93 1.39
C ALA A 15 11.07 3.58 1.00
N GLU A 16 12.10 2.78 0.75
CA GLU A 16 13.39 3.29 0.26
C GLU A 16 13.28 4.04 -1.08
N LEU A 17 12.26 3.68 -1.89
CA LEU A 17 11.98 4.30 -3.19
C LEU A 17 11.37 5.69 -3.07
N TYR A 18 10.62 5.98 -1.98
CA TYR A 18 9.75 7.16 -1.92
C TYR A 18 10.51 8.50 -1.84
N PRO A 19 9.92 9.59 -2.42
CA PRO A 19 8.53 9.74 -2.90
C PRO A 19 8.25 9.12 -4.27
N VAL A 20 6.97 9.05 -4.64
CA VAL A 20 6.49 8.67 -5.98
C VAL A 20 6.00 9.95 -6.70
N PRO A 21 6.39 10.15 -7.95
CA PRO A 21 7.15 9.29 -8.87
C PRO A 21 8.61 9.06 -8.45
N ALA A 22 9.13 7.83 -8.71
CA ALA A 22 10.50 7.49 -8.42
C ALA A 22 11.48 8.35 -9.23
N ASP A 23 12.41 8.99 -8.54
CA ASP A 23 13.43 9.86 -9.11
C ASP A 23 14.73 9.74 -8.32
N GLN A 24 15.88 9.76 -9.02
CA GLN A 24 17.20 9.59 -8.40
C GLN A 24 17.56 10.71 -7.42
N TYR A 25 17.04 11.93 -7.61
CA TYR A 25 17.34 13.09 -6.78
C TYR A 25 16.49 13.15 -5.50
N THR A 26 15.36 12.47 -5.50
CA THR A 26 14.42 12.46 -4.36
C THR A 26 14.32 11.11 -3.64
N GLN A 27 14.97 10.07 -4.16
CA GLN A 27 14.95 8.73 -3.60
C GLN A 27 15.37 8.72 -2.12
N GLY A 28 14.53 8.12 -1.26
CA GLY A 28 14.77 8.04 0.19
C GLY A 28 14.40 9.31 0.97
N ALA A 29 13.93 10.37 0.31
CA ALA A 29 13.60 11.63 0.99
C ALA A 29 12.49 11.45 2.03
N THR A 30 11.49 10.59 1.77
CA THR A 30 10.41 10.34 2.73
C THR A 30 10.93 9.70 4.02
N GLU A 31 11.81 8.71 3.92
CA GLU A 31 12.45 8.12 5.09
C GLU A 31 13.31 9.15 5.84
N SER A 32 14.05 9.99 5.13
CA SER A 32 14.90 11.04 5.73
C SER A 32 14.08 12.10 6.48
N ILE A 33 12.92 12.48 5.94
CA ILE A 33 11.97 13.40 6.59
C ILE A 33 11.42 12.77 7.88
N MET A 34 11.04 11.50 7.83
CA MET A 34 10.56 10.76 9.01
C MET A 34 11.67 10.63 10.08
N GLY A 35 12.89 10.29 9.68
CA GLY A 35 14.04 10.20 10.57
C GLY A 35 14.35 11.54 11.26
N THR A 36 14.27 12.65 10.50
CA THR A 36 14.42 13.98 11.08
C THR A 36 13.33 14.28 12.13
N TRP A 37 12.09 13.87 11.86
CA TRP A 37 11.00 14.02 12.81
C TRP A 37 11.19 13.15 14.06
N PHE A 38 11.61 11.89 13.91
CA PHE A 38 11.94 11.03 15.07
C PHE A 38 13.02 11.65 15.96
N LYS A 39 14.12 12.11 15.35
CA LYS A 39 15.21 12.76 16.08
C LYS A 39 14.76 14.03 16.80
N LYS A 40 13.92 14.85 16.14
CA LYS A 40 13.44 16.12 16.71
C LYS A 40 12.47 15.91 17.87
N THR A 41 11.63 14.88 17.79
CA THR A 41 10.51 14.70 18.74
C THR A 41 10.76 13.65 19.81
N GLY A 42 11.71 12.72 19.60
CA GLY A 42 11.96 11.59 20.49
C GLY A 42 10.80 10.56 20.50
N ARG A 43 9.88 10.58 19.52
CA ARG A 43 8.64 9.77 19.53
C ARG A 43 8.72 8.48 18.69
N ARG A 44 9.94 7.96 18.44
CA ARG A 44 10.11 6.75 17.63
C ARG A 44 9.40 5.53 18.23
N ASP A 45 9.42 5.38 19.52
CA ASP A 45 8.83 4.28 20.28
C ASP A 45 7.29 4.27 20.29
N GLN A 46 6.67 5.41 19.96
CA GLN A 46 5.22 5.54 19.84
C GLN A 46 4.70 5.11 18.44
N ILE A 47 5.59 4.80 17.50
CA ILE A 47 5.27 4.56 16.10
C ILE A 47 5.54 3.11 15.71
N ILE A 48 4.58 2.49 15.03
CA ILE A 48 4.77 1.28 14.24
C ILE A 48 5.27 1.74 12.87
N LEU A 49 6.57 1.60 12.64
CA LEU A 49 7.23 2.07 11.43
C LEU A 49 7.32 0.95 10.40
N ALA A 50 6.72 1.18 9.22
CA ALA A 50 6.86 0.31 8.08
C ALA A 50 7.74 0.94 6.99
N SER A 51 8.66 0.16 6.43
CA SER A 51 9.41 0.52 5.22
C SER A 51 9.51 -0.67 4.28
N LYS A 52 10.09 -0.46 3.07
CA LYS A 52 10.10 -1.47 2.02
C LYS A 52 11.39 -1.44 1.21
N VAL A 53 11.90 -2.64 0.87
CA VAL A 53 12.92 -2.79 -0.17
C VAL A 53 12.25 -2.73 -1.55
N ALA A 54 12.77 -1.94 -2.47
CA ALA A 54 12.28 -1.87 -3.84
C ALA A 54 12.46 -3.20 -4.58
N GLY A 55 11.50 -3.57 -5.42
CA GLY A 55 11.66 -4.67 -6.37
C GLY A 55 12.43 -4.26 -7.64
N PRO A 56 12.73 -5.19 -8.55
CA PRO A 56 13.40 -4.90 -9.80
C PRO A 56 12.51 -4.09 -10.76
N GLY A 57 13.15 -3.29 -11.61
CA GLY A 57 12.45 -2.50 -12.60
C GLY A 57 13.37 -1.48 -13.30
N SER A 58 12.96 -1.01 -14.47
CA SER A 58 13.71 0.01 -15.20
C SER A 58 13.83 1.33 -14.45
N TYR A 59 12.81 1.65 -13.67
CA TYR A 59 12.70 2.89 -12.87
C TYR A 59 13.37 2.81 -11.49
N THR A 60 13.99 1.67 -11.14
CA THR A 60 14.73 1.49 -9.88
C THR A 60 16.24 1.31 -10.08
N LYS A 61 16.73 1.40 -11.32
CA LYS A 61 18.15 1.22 -11.65
C LYS A 61 19.08 2.17 -10.90
N HIS A 62 18.60 3.36 -10.54
CA HIS A 62 19.35 4.34 -9.76
C HIS A 62 19.51 3.96 -8.28
N ILE A 63 18.68 3.06 -7.75
CA ILE A 63 18.79 2.59 -6.37
C ILE A 63 19.91 1.55 -6.26
N ARG A 64 19.86 0.51 -7.11
CA ARG A 64 20.87 -0.56 -7.22
C ARG A 64 20.93 -1.11 -8.63
N LYS A 65 22.15 -1.41 -9.09
CA LYS A 65 22.35 -2.10 -10.36
C LYS A 65 21.85 -3.54 -10.25
N ASN A 66 21.06 -4.00 -11.22
CA ASN A 66 20.48 -5.36 -11.24
C ASN A 66 19.78 -5.73 -9.93
N LEU A 67 18.93 -4.81 -9.47
CA LEU A 67 18.19 -4.95 -8.23
C LEU A 67 17.41 -6.27 -8.22
N SER A 68 17.51 -6.98 -7.10
CA SER A 68 16.85 -8.26 -6.82
C SER A 68 16.74 -8.46 -5.31
N PHE A 69 16.02 -9.46 -4.83
CA PHE A 69 15.92 -9.77 -3.40
C PHE A 69 17.05 -10.70 -2.90
N LYS A 70 18.20 -10.72 -3.59
CA LYS A 70 19.37 -11.41 -3.06
C LYS A 70 19.84 -10.76 -1.76
N LYS A 71 20.43 -11.57 -0.87
CA LYS A 71 20.86 -11.14 0.47
C LYS A 71 21.60 -9.81 0.48
N ALA A 72 22.61 -9.63 -0.38
CA ALA A 72 23.41 -8.39 -0.41
C ALA A 72 22.58 -7.12 -0.70
N HIS A 73 21.50 -7.25 -1.51
CA HIS A 73 20.62 -6.11 -1.81
C HIS A 73 19.63 -5.83 -0.68
N ILE A 74 19.15 -6.87 0.00
CA ILE A 74 18.32 -6.73 1.19
C ILE A 74 19.13 -6.08 2.32
N ASP A 75 20.35 -6.58 2.56
CA ASP A 75 21.27 -6.04 3.56
C ASP A 75 21.50 -4.53 3.33
N GLU A 76 21.88 -4.16 2.10
CA GLU A 76 22.11 -2.76 1.73
C GLU A 76 20.85 -1.89 1.93
N ALA A 77 19.68 -2.41 1.55
CA ALA A 77 18.41 -1.70 1.66
C ALA A 77 18.07 -1.41 3.14
N VAL A 78 18.16 -2.42 3.99
CA VAL A 78 17.88 -2.30 5.43
C VAL A 78 18.82 -1.28 6.07
N GLU A 79 20.14 -1.39 5.84
CA GLU A 79 21.13 -0.48 6.42
C GLU A 79 20.91 0.98 5.99
N LYS A 80 20.66 1.19 4.69
CA LYS A 80 20.39 2.53 4.16
C LYS A 80 19.08 3.11 4.67
N SER A 81 18.03 2.29 4.82
CA SER A 81 16.74 2.71 5.39
C SER A 81 16.89 3.11 6.87
N LEU A 82 17.54 2.29 7.68
CA LEU A 82 17.82 2.62 9.08
C LEU A 82 18.59 3.93 9.23
N LYS A 83 19.60 4.14 8.38
CA LYS A 83 20.39 5.40 8.36
C LYS A 83 19.52 6.60 8.02
N ARG A 84 18.66 6.54 6.99
CA ARG A 84 17.76 7.64 6.61
C ARG A 84 16.70 7.90 7.68
N LEU A 85 16.15 6.84 8.25
CA LEU A 85 15.14 6.88 9.31
C LEU A 85 15.70 7.28 10.68
N GLN A 86 17.03 7.30 10.84
CA GLN A 86 17.73 7.63 12.08
C GLN A 86 17.22 6.81 13.29
N THR A 87 17.08 5.51 13.09
CA THR A 87 16.57 4.54 14.08
C THR A 87 17.32 3.22 13.92
N ASP A 88 17.38 2.43 15.01
CA ASP A 88 18.08 1.14 15.02
C ASP A 88 17.18 -0.03 14.57
N TYR A 89 15.87 0.20 14.45
CA TYR A 89 14.92 -0.84 14.05
C TYR A 89 13.75 -0.33 13.23
N ILE A 90 13.19 -1.24 12.41
CA ILE A 90 11.95 -1.07 11.65
C ILE A 90 10.95 -2.11 12.15
N ASP A 91 9.71 -1.70 12.44
CA ASP A 91 8.71 -2.62 12.99
C ASP A 91 8.17 -3.58 11.93
N LEU A 92 7.96 -3.10 10.69
CA LEU A 92 7.52 -3.93 9.56
C LEU A 92 8.35 -3.64 8.32
N TYR A 93 9.08 -4.62 7.81
CA TYR A 93 9.85 -4.48 6.57
C TYR A 93 9.24 -5.30 5.45
N GLN A 94 8.97 -4.67 4.30
CA GLN A 94 8.16 -5.25 3.25
C GLN A 94 8.95 -5.41 1.95
N LEU A 95 8.66 -6.48 1.19
CA LEU A 95 9.05 -6.62 -0.20
C LEU A 95 8.07 -5.80 -1.05
N HIS A 96 8.55 -4.74 -1.75
CA HIS A 96 7.68 -3.71 -2.32
C HIS A 96 6.84 -4.18 -3.51
N TRP A 97 7.36 -5.12 -4.32
CA TRP A 97 6.65 -5.84 -5.39
C TRP A 97 7.43 -7.08 -5.80
N PRO A 98 6.77 -8.07 -6.45
CA PRO A 98 7.42 -9.32 -6.86
C PRO A 98 8.61 -9.11 -7.82
N GLU A 99 9.61 -10.00 -7.74
CA GLU A 99 10.71 -10.06 -8.71
C GLU A 99 10.28 -10.69 -10.03
N ARG A 100 9.40 -11.68 -9.96
CA ARG A 100 8.91 -12.43 -11.11
C ARG A 100 7.93 -11.64 -11.96
N SER A 101 7.77 -12.04 -13.22
CA SER A 101 6.76 -11.49 -14.13
C SER A 101 5.35 -11.89 -13.68
N THR A 102 4.62 -10.94 -13.11
CA THR A 102 3.24 -11.14 -12.67
C THR A 102 2.45 -9.83 -12.72
N ASN A 103 1.16 -9.89 -12.39
CA ASN A 103 0.31 -8.71 -12.38
C ASN A 103 0.54 -7.87 -11.14
N PHE A 104 0.97 -6.64 -11.32
CA PHE A 104 0.98 -5.57 -10.33
C PHE A 104 0.95 -4.21 -11.05
N PHE A 105 0.65 -3.13 -10.33
CA PHE A 105 0.63 -1.76 -10.86
C PHE A 105 -0.21 -1.60 -12.14
N SER A 106 -1.50 -1.94 -12.08
CA SER A 106 -2.49 -1.80 -13.17
C SER A 106 -2.38 -2.84 -14.29
N LYS A 107 -1.53 -3.84 -14.20
CA LYS A 107 -1.52 -4.94 -15.17
C LYS A 107 -2.73 -5.84 -14.94
N ARG A 108 -3.46 -6.12 -16.02
CA ARG A 108 -4.62 -7.04 -16.04
C ARG A 108 -4.29 -8.28 -16.87
N GLY A 109 -4.75 -9.41 -16.40
CA GLY A 109 -4.61 -10.66 -17.12
C GLY A 109 -3.17 -11.17 -17.14
N TYR A 110 -2.92 -12.24 -16.40
CA TYR A 110 -1.62 -12.89 -16.37
C TYR A 110 -1.29 -13.50 -17.73
N LYS A 111 -0.08 -13.17 -18.21
CA LYS A 111 0.51 -13.80 -19.40
C LYS A 111 1.82 -14.44 -18.99
N HIS A 112 1.89 -15.75 -19.15
CA HIS A 112 3.12 -16.50 -18.85
C HIS A 112 4.23 -16.10 -19.82
N ASP A 113 5.33 -15.61 -19.27
CA ASP A 113 6.56 -15.34 -20.02
C ASP A 113 7.41 -16.61 -20.08
N ARG A 114 7.50 -17.22 -21.25
CA ARG A 114 8.30 -18.46 -21.46
C ARG A 114 9.81 -18.20 -21.42
N GLN A 115 10.24 -16.94 -21.45
CA GLN A 115 11.65 -16.54 -21.42
C GLN A 115 12.03 -15.92 -20.06
N GLU A 116 11.15 -16.03 -19.06
CA GLU A 116 11.43 -15.53 -17.73
C GLU A 116 12.64 -16.27 -17.12
N GLU A 117 13.69 -15.52 -16.80
CA GLU A 117 14.92 -16.04 -16.17
C GLU A 117 14.80 -16.14 -14.64
N TRP A 118 13.69 -15.66 -14.04
CA TRP A 118 13.51 -15.71 -12.59
C TRP A 118 13.43 -17.16 -12.12
N VAL A 119 14.25 -17.47 -11.11
CA VAL A 119 14.23 -18.77 -10.43
C VAL A 119 13.64 -18.58 -9.04
N GLU A 120 12.83 -19.54 -8.62
CA GLU A 120 12.19 -19.52 -7.30
C GLU A 120 13.23 -19.41 -6.17
N ASN A 121 13.08 -18.35 -5.34
CA ASN A 121 14.05 -17.97 -4.32
C ASN A 121 13.39 -17.59 -2.97
N PHE A 122 12.14 -17.97 -2.72
CA PHE A 122 11.40 -17.58 -1.52
C PHE A 122 12.13 -17.91 -0.22
N GLU A 123 12.71 -19.12 -0.08
CA GLU A 123 13.49 -19.51 1.10
C GLU A 123 14.72 -18.60 1.29
N ALA A 124 15.49 -18.36 0.23
CA ALA A 124 16.69 -17.52 0.31
C ALA A 124 16.36 -16.07 0.69
N VAL A 125 15.22 -15.53 0.23
CA VAL A 125 14.73 -14.22 0.62
C VAL A 125 14.35 -14.19 2.10
N LEU A 126 13.64 -15.22 2.59
CA LEU A 126 13.28 -15.34 4.00
C LEU A 126 14.51 -15.49 4.89
N ASP A 127 15.51 -16.29 4.50
CA ASP A 127 16.78 -16.46 5.24
C ASP A 127 17.54 -15.12 5.32
N ALA A 128 17.55 -14.32 4.24
CA ALA A 128 18.15 -12.99 4.25
C ALA A 128 17.44 -12.05 5.24
N LEU A 129 16.12 -12.02 5.23
CA LEU A 129 15.31 -11.21 6.15
C LEU A 129 15.45 -11.70 7.61
N GLU A 130 15.52 -13.02 7.83
CA GLU A 130 15.68 -13.60 9.17
C GLU A 130 16.97 -13.11 9.86
N SER A 131 18.06 -12.90 9.11
CA SER A 131 19.29 -12.38 9.65
C SER A 131 19.13 -10.99 10.29
N HIS A 132 18.27 -10.16 9.70
CA HIS A 132 17.93 -8.83 10.23
C HIS A 132 16.94 -8.89 11.38
N ILE A 133 16.05 -9.89 11.40
CA ILE A 133 15.16 -10.16 12.53
C ILE A 133 15.99 -10.59 13.74
N LYS A 134 16.90 -11.54 13.57
CA LYS A 134 17.79 -12.04 14.62
C LYS A 134 18.72 -10.94 15.20
N SER A 135 19.13 -10.00 14.36
CA SER A 135 19.93 -8.84 14.81
C SER A 135 19.10 -7.69 15.40
N GLY A 136 17.77 -7.81 15.46
CA GLY A 136 16.87 -6.81 16.02
C GLY A 136 16.63 -5.59 15.12
N LYS A 137 17.13 -5.57 13.89
CA LYS A 137 16.95 -4.48 12.91
C LYS A 137 15.54 -4.45 12.29
N ILE A 138 14.90 -5.61 12.22
CA ILE A 138 13.53 -5.78 11.74
C ILE A 138 12.76 -6.56 12.80
N ARG A 139 11.52 -6.15 13.10
CA ARG A 139 10.64 -6.91 14.01
C ARG A 139 9.77 -7.91 13.27
N HIS A 140 9.15 -7.46 12.18
CA HIS A 140 8.23 -8.25 11.37
C HIS A 140 8.46 -8.01 9.88
N ILE A 141 8.02 -8.96 9.06
CA ILE A 141 8.15 -8.90 7.61
C ILE A 141 6.80 -9.01 6.92
N GLY A 142 6.68 -8.41 5.74
CA GLY A 142 5.46 -8.40 4.95
C GLY A 142 5.71 -8.31 3.46
N LEU A 143 4.64 -8.45 2.71
CA LEU A 143 4.62 -8.37 1.25
C LEU A 143 3.94 -7.09 0.78
N SER A 144 4.19 -6.70 -0.45
CA SER A 144 3.41 -5.66 -1.12
C SER A 144 3.27 -5.97 -2.60
N ASN A 145 2.12 -5.62 -3.18
CA ASN A 145 1.79 -5.88 -4.58
C ASN A 145 1.90 -7.37 -4.98
N GLU A 146 1.71 -8.26 -4.00
CA GLU A 146 1.83 -9.69 -4.21
C GLU A 146 0.47 -10.32 -4.56
N ASN A 147 0.52 -11.37 -5.38
CA ASN A 147 -0.62 -12.13 -5.83
C ASN A 147 -0.85 -13.38 -4.97
N PRO A 148 -2.04 -14.02 -5.02
CA PRO A 148 -2.39 -15.18 -4.19
C PRO A 148 -1.32 -16.28 -4.19
N TRP A 149 -0.79 -16.64 -5.37
CA TRP A 149 0.25 -17.66 -5.48
C TRP A 149 1.52 -17.29 -4.70
N GLY A 150 2.04 -16.08 -4.87
CA GLY A 150 3.25 -15.66 -4.17
C GLY A 150 3.05 -15.51 -2.67
N ILE A 151 1.87 -15.03 -2.22
CA ILE A 151 1.53 -15.00 -0.78
C ILE A 151 1.65 -16.41 -0.20
N MET A 152 1.00 -17.40 -0.82
CA MET A 152 1.05 -18.81 -0.35
C MET A 152 2.45 -19.39 -0.43
N ARG A 153 3.24 -19.07 -1.47
CA ARG A 153 4.63 -19.54 -1.58
C ARG A 153 5.52 -19.03 -0.45
N PHE A 154 5.43 -17.74 -0.11
CA PHE A 154 6.15 -17.18 1.04
C PHE A 154 5.71 -17.81 2.37
N LEU A 155 4.41 -18.03 2.55
CA LEU A 155 3.89 -18.68 3.76
C LEU A 155 4.39 -20.13 3.90
N HIS A 156 4.40 -20.91 2.81
CA HIS A 156 4.92 -22.27 2.82
C HIS A 156 6.44 -22.34 2.99
N ALA A 157 7.18 -21.36 2.47
CA ALA A 157 8.64 -21.31 2.61
C ALA A 157 9.07 -20.89 4.03
N SER A 158 8.18 -20.32 4.82
CA SER A 158 8.47 -19.88 6.20
C SER A 158 8.70 -21.08 7.12
N LYS A 159 9.87 -21.12 7.76
CA LYS A 159 10.29 -22.21 8.66
C LYS A 159 10.03 -21.91 10.14
N SER A 160 9.64 -20.68 10.46
CA SER A 160 9.40 -20.24 11.85
C SER A 160 8.37 -19.11 11.92
N PRO A 161 7.72 -18.89 13.07
CA PRO A 161 6.84 -17.74 13.25
C PRO A 161 7.52 -16.39 12.97
N ALA A 162 8.82 -16.28 13.19
CA ALA A 162 9.58 -15.06 12.97
C ALA A 162 9.72 -14.72 11.49
N THR A 163 9.76 -15.73 10.60
CA THR A 163 9.87 -15.54 9.15
C THR A 163 8.52 -15.59 8.43
N LYS A 164 7.41 -15.65 9.17
CA LYS A 164 6.07 -15.58 8.59
C LYS A 164 5.80 -14.17 8.08
N MET A 165 5.36 -14.04 6.83
CA MET A 165 4.82 -12.80 6.30
C MET A 165 3.50 -12.48 7.02
N ILE A 166 3.46 -11.40 7.82
CA ILE A 166 2.30 -11.07 8.65
C ILE A 166 1.33 -10.10 7.99
N THR A 167 1.77 -9.44 6.92
CA THR A 167 0.94 -8.48 6.16
C THR A 167 1.17 -8.62 4.66
N VAL A 168 0.17 -8.18 3.90
CA VAL A 168 0.30 -7.85 2.49
C VAL A 168 -0.23 -6.44 2.25
N GLN A 169 0.55 -5.59 1.57
CA GLN A 169 0.15 -4.22 1.23
C GLN A 169 -0.22 -4.16 -0.26
N ASN A 170 -1.52 -4.17 -0.56
CA ASN A 170 -2.05 -4.20 -1.92
C ASN A 170 -3.06 -3.05 -2.16
N PRO A 171 -3.34 -2.68 -3.43
CA PRO A 171 -4.38 -1.70 -3.71
C PRO A 171 -5.75 -2.27 -3.35
N TYR A 172 -6.55 -1.45 -2.64
CA TYR A 172 -7.95 -1.81 -2.36
C TYR A 172 -8.78 -0.55 -2.15
N SER A 173 -9.89 -0.45 -2.85
CA SER A 173 -10.83 0.68 -2.80
C SER A 173 -12.13 0.32 -3.49
N LEU A 174 -13.14 1.20 -3.45
CA LEU A 174 -14.37 1.06 -4.22
C LEU A 174 -14.16 0.87 -5.74
N LEU A 175 -13.02 1.31 -6.29
CA LEU A 175 -12.68 1.15 -7.72
C LEU A 175 -11.79 -0.06 -8.01
N ASN A 176 -11.30 -0.74 -6.98
CA ASN A 176 -10.43 -1.91 -7.13
C ASN A 176 -10.68 -2.89 -5.97
N ARG A 177 -11.45 -3.91 -6.24
CA ARG A 177 -11.82 -4.97 -5.29
C ARG A 177 -11.21 -6.33 -5.64
N LEU A 178 -10.19 -6.35 -6.53
CA LEU A 178 -9.54 -7.60 -6.95
C LEU A 178 -8.99 -8.43 -5.79
N PHE A 179 -8.64 -7.79 -4.69
CA PHE A 179 -8.15 -8.47 -3.49
C PHE A 179 -9.18 -9.46 -2.92
N GLU A 180 -10.47 -9.18 -3.09
CA GLU A 180 -11.58 -10.05 -2.62
C GLU A 180 -11.67 -11.38 -3.38
N VAL A 181 -11.16 -11.43 -4.62
CA VAL A 181 -11.30 -12.61 -5.49
C VAL A 181 -10.52 -13.85 -4.99
N GLY A 182 -9.37 -13.64 -4.32
CA GLY A 182 -8.58 -14.78 -3.85
C GLY A 182 -7.67 -14.46 -2.66
N SER A 183 -7.18 -13.23 -2.53
CA SER A 183 -6.26 -12.88 -1.46
C SER A 183 -6.95 -12.67 -0.11
N ALA A 184 -8.19 -12.22 -0.09
CA ALA A 184 -8.94 -11.98 1.15
C ALA A 184 -9.15 -13.27 1.95
N GLU A 185 -9.51 -14.38 1.30
CA GLU A 185 -9.66 -15.68 1.96
C GLU A 185 -8.32 -16.17 2.54
N ILE A 186 -7.22 -16.06 1.76
CA ILE A 186 -5.87 -16.39 2.24
C ILE A 186 -5.53 -15.57 3.49
N CYS A 187 -5.74 -14.27 3.45
CA CYS A 187 -5.46 -13.38 4.57
C CYS A 187 -6.22 -13.79 5.82
N HIS A 188 -7.50 -14.10 5.67
CA HIS A 188 -8.34 -14.53 6.80
C HIS A 188 -7.89 -15.86 7.40
N ARG A 189 -7.68 -16.90 6.55
CA ARG A 189 -7.29 -18.25 6.98
C ARG A 189 -5.87 -18.30 7.54
N GLU A 190 -4.96 -17.63 6.88
CA GLU A 190 -3.54 -17.62 7.24
C GLU A 190 -3.19 -16.53 8.26
N LYS A 191 -4.16 -15.73 8.72
CA LYS A 191 -3.95 -14.61 9.66
C LYS A 191 -2.87 -13.64 9.17
N VAL A 192 -2.98 -13.22 7.92
CA VAL A 192 -2.17 -12.20 7.27
C VAL A 192 -3.03 -10.95 7.11
N GLY A 193 -2.57 -9.80 7.57
CA GLY A 193 -3.33 -8.57 7.50
C GLY A 193 -3.18 -7.85 6.16
N LEU A 194 -4.27 -7.33 5.59
CA LEU A 194 -4.17 -6.39 4.47
C LEU A 194 -3.86 -4.98 4.97
N LEU A 195 -2.89 -4.33 4.33
CA LEU A 195 -2.63 -2.90 4.40
C LEU A 195 -3.06 -2.26 3.08
N PRO A 196 -4.32 -1.81 2.92
CA PRO A 196 -4.79 -1.26 1.66
C PRO A 196 -4.11 0.09 1.37
N TYR A 197 -3.56 0.23 0.18
CA TYR A 197 -3.08 1.52 -0.31
C TYR A 197 -4.01 2.09 -1.39
N SER A 198 -3.96 3.42 -1.57
CA SER A 198 -4.83 4.17 -2.48
C SER A 198 -6.33 3.98 -2.24
N PRO A 199 -6.82 4.01 -1.00
CA PRO A 199 -8.24 3.82 -0.69
C PRO A 199 -9.12 4.92 -1.31
N LEU A 200 -8.53 6.10 -1.60
CA LEU A 200 -9.18 7.20 -2.35
C LEU A 200 -8.79 7.26 -3.83
N ALA A 201 -8.22 6.18 -4.40
CA ALA A 201 -7.94 6.06 -5.83
C ALA A 201 -7.20 7.29 -6.41
N PHE A 202 -6.05 7.67 -5.85
CA PHE A 202 -5.30 8.91 -6.18
C PHE A 202 -6.11 10.21 -6.05
N GLY A 203 -7.18 10.18 -5.25
CA GLY A 203 -8.07 11.30 -5.02
C GLY A 203 -9.30 11.35 -5.93
N VAL A 204 -9.51 10.37 -6.81
CA VAL A 204 -10.74 10.26 -7.62
C VAL A 204 -11.95 10.08 -6.71
N LEU A 205 -11.86 9.22 -5.72
CA LEU A 205 -12.89 8.97 -4.72
C LEU A 205 -13.03 10.08 -3.65
N SER A 206 -12.27 11.18 -3.74
CA SER A 206 -12.57 12.40 -2.98
C SER A 206 -13.56 13.33 -3.71
N GLY A 207 -13.94 13.00 -4.94
CA GLY A 207 -14.86 13.79 -5.75
C GLY A 207 -14.26 15.03 -6.41
N LYS A 208 -13.00 15.38 -6.16
CA LYS A 208 -12.38 16.61 -6.66
C LYS A 208 -12.22 16.67 -8.19
N TYR A 209 -12.29 15.52 -8.88
CA TYR A 209 -12.19 15.44 -10.35
C TYR A 209 -13.55 15.30 -11.04
N ARG A 210 -14.65 15.27 -10.28
CA ARG A 210 -16.01 15.14 -10.83
C ARG A 210 -16.34 16.30 -11.75
N HIS A 211 -17.22 16.06 -12.72
CA HIS A 211 -17.68 17.05 -13.72
C HIS A 211 -16.53 17.67 -14.53
N GLY A 212 -15.49 16.88 -14.83
CA GLY A 212 -14.34 17.33 -15.63
C GLY A 212 -13.39 18.30 -14.93
N LYS A 213 -13.53 18.50 -13.62
CA LYS A 213 -12.62 19.35 -12.85
C LYS A 213 -11.22 18.74 -12.75
N MET A 214 -10.18 19.57 -12.88
CA MET A 214 -8.77 19.16 -12.70
C MET A 214 -8.06 20.23 -11.86
N PRO A 215 -8.15 20.19 -10.52
CA PRO A 215 -7.47 21.18 -9.68
C PRO A 215 -5.96 21.23 -9.95
N PRO A 216 -5.34 22.43 -10.11
CA PRO A 216 -3.97 22.57 -10.62
C PRO A 216 -2.90 21.83 -9.79
N ASN A 217 -3.07 21.77 -8.47
CA ASN A 217 -2.14 21.10 -7.57
C ASN A 217 -2.60 19.67 -7.19
N SER A 218 -3.48 19.10 -7.99
CA SER A 218 -3.95 17.72 -7.75
C SER A 218 -3.01 16.70 -8.38
N ARG A 219 -3.06 15.47 -7.85
CA ARG A 219 -2.17 14.39 -8.28
C ARG A 219 -2.26 14.08 -9.77
N LEU A 220 -3.46 14.05 -10.33
CA LEU A 220 -3.65 13.78 -11.76
C LEU A 220 -3.18 14.96 -12.63
N ALA A 221 -3.29 16.20 -12.16
CA ALA A 221 -2.79 17.37 -12.88
C ALA A 221 -1.25 17.46 -12.87
N LEU A 222 -0.61 17.03 -11.77
CA LEU A 222 0.85 17.12 -11.63
C LEU A 222 1.60 15.94 -12.27
N PHE A 223 0.94 14.78 -12.39
CA PHE A 223 1.59 13.52 -12.79
C PHE A 223 0.78 12.77 -13.84
N GLU A 224 0.90 13.17 -15.10
CA GLU A 224 0.17 12.59 -16.25
C GLU A 224 0.27 11.06 -16.36
N ARG A 225 1.39 10.46 -15.93
CA ARG A 225 1.59 9.01 -15.93
C ARG A 225 0.78 8.24 -14.89
N LEU A 226 0.18 8.93 -13.92
CA LEU A 226 -0.62 8.29 -12.86
C LEU A 226 -2.08 8.11 -13.27
N VAL A 227 -2.30 7.39 -14.37
CA VAL A 227 -3.61 7.23 -15.02
C VAL A 227 -4.45 6.04 -14.55
N ARG A 228 -3.95 5.23 -13.59
CA ARG A 228 -4.66 4.00 -13.13
C ARG A 228 -6.15 4.22 -12.87
N TYR A 229 -6.50 5.30 -12.22
CA TYR A 229 -7.86 5.59 -11.78
C TYR A 229 -8.62 6.61 -12.65
N SER A 230 -8.08 7.00 -13.80
CA SER A 230 -8.67 8.04 -14.68
C SER A 230 -9.39 7.48 -15.93
N GLY A 231 -9.67 6.19 -15.96
CA GLY A 231 -10.43 5.58 -17.04
C GLY A 231 -11.93 5.94 -17.01
N LYS A 232 -12.62 5.86 -18.15
CA LYS A 232 -14.06 6.15 -18.28
C LYS A 232 -14.89 5.44 -17.21
N ASN A 233 -14.71 4.13 -17.06
CA ASN A 233 -15.45 3.32 -16.09
C ASN A 233 -15.16 3.73 -14.63
N SER A 234 -13.93 4.20 -14.35
CA SER A 234 -13.57 4.70 -13.00
C SER A 234 -14.35 5.97 -12.66
N PHE A 235 -14.49 6.90 -13.60
CA PHE A 235 -15.29 8.10 -13.39
C PHE A 235 -16.78 7.78 -13.32
N GLU A 236 -17.30 6.88 -14.17
CA GLU A 236 -18.70 6.46 -14.11
C GLU A 236 -19.05 5.81 -12.77
N ALA A 237 -18.24 4.85 -12.30
CA ALA A 237 -18.42 4.25 -10.98
C ALA A 237 -18.34 5.30 -9.86
N THR A 238 -17.41 6.24 -9.97
CA THR A 238 -17.25 7.34 -8.99
C THR A 238 -18.50 8.20 -8.90
N GLU A 239 -19.15 8.52 -10.02
CA GLU A 239 -20.42 9.27 -10.02
C GLU A 239 -21.54 8.50 -9.33
N ARG A 240 -21.64 7.18 -9.55
CA ARG A 240 -22.63 6.33 -8.85
C ARG A 240 -22.37 6.28 -7.35
N TYR A 241 -21.12 6.07 -6.91
CA TYR A 241 -20.76 6.10 -5.49
C TYR A 241 -20.98 7.48 -4.86
N ALA A 242 -20.75 8.56 -5.61
CA ALA A 242 -21.00 9.91 -5.11
C ALA A 242 -22.51 10.20 -4.94
N LYS A 243 -23.35 9.66 -5.82
CA LYS A 243 -24.81 9.73 -5.68
C LYS A 243 -25.27 8.95 -4.45
N LEU A 244 -24.82 7.71 -4.28
CA LEU A 244 -25.10 6.90 -3.10
C LEU A 244 -24.68 7.61 -1.80
N ALA A 245 -23.45 8.14 -1.76
CA ALA A 245 -22.96 8.87 -0.60
C ALA A 245 -23.89 10.05 -0.23
N GLN A 246 -24.34 10.82 -1.23
CA GLN A 246 -25.26 11.93 -1.02
C GLN A 246 -26.61 11.45 -0.48
N GLU A 247 -27.18 10.35 -1.00
CA GLU A 247 -28.45 9.78 -0.58
C GLU A 247 -28.44 9.31 0.89
N VAL A 248 -27.27 8.85 1.36
CA VAL A 248 -27.10 8.36 2.75
C VAL A 248 -26.47 9.42 3.67
N GLY A 249 -26.34 10.67 3.22
CA GLY A 249 -25.84 11.80 4.03
C GLY A 249 -24.34 11.75 4.33
N LEU A 250 -23.54 11.05 3.53
CA LEU A 250 -22.08 10.96 3.65
C LEU A 250 -21.40 11.75 2.54
N SER A 251 -20.18 12.20 2.80
CA SER A 251 -19.26 12.59 1.73
C SER A 251 -18.75 11.34 1.00
N LEU A 252 -18.33 11.49 -0.26
CA LEU A 252 -17.73 10.40 -1.02
C LEU A 252 -16.43 9.88 -0.35
N THR A 253 -15.68 10.74 0.33
CA THR A 253 -14.50 10.37 1.12
C THR A 253 -14.88 9.47 2.30
N GLU A 254 -15.93 9.85 3.05
CA GLU A 254 -16.43 9.03 4.16
C GLU A 254 -16.92 7.66 3.68
N LEU A 255 -17.76 7.61 2.65
CA LEU A 255 -18.22 6.35 2.07
C LEU A 255 -17.03 5.46 1.67
N SER A 256 -16.06 6.03 0.95
CA SER A 256 -14.93 5.27 0.39
C SER A 256 -13.98 4.74 1.46
N LEU A 257 -13.62 5.55 2.44
CA LEU A 257 -12.70 5.12 3.50
C LEU A 257 -13.38 4.18 4.50
N SER A 258 -14.65 4.43 4.85
CA SER A 258 -15.40 3.56 5.75
C SER A 258 -15.64 2.19 5.13
N PHE A 259 -15.93 2.11 3.84
CA PHE A 259 -16.00 0.83 3.11
C PHE A 259 -14.72 0.00 3.27
N VAL A 260 -13.55 0.63 3.16
CA VAL A 260 -12.26 -0.06 3.31
C VAL A 260 -12.02 -0.44 4.78
N ASN A 261 -12.34 0.46 5.72
CA ASN A 261 -12.12 0.25 7.15
C ASN A 261 -12.96 -0.92 7.72
N ASP A 262 -14.15 -1.16 7.17
CA ASP A 262 -15.09 -2.17 7.67
C ASP A 262 -14.82 -3.60 7.14
N ARG A 263 -13.83 -3.78 6.25
CA ARG A 263 -13.47 -5.12 5.75
C ARG A 263 -12.70 -5.93 6.79
N SER A 264 -13.15 -7.15 7.07
CA SER A 264 -12.59 -8.04 8.10
C SER A 264 -11.13 -8.45 7.84
N PHE A 265 -10.67 -8.39 6.61
CA PHE A 265 -9.29 -8.69 6.21
C PHE A 265 -8.36 -7.46 6.23
N VAL A 266 -8.88 -6.26 6.50
CA VAL A 266 -8.09 -5.01 6.60
C VAL A 266 -7.56 -4.84 8.01
N THR A 267 -6.25 -4.68 8.13
CA THR A 267 -5.59 -4.43 9.42
C THR A 267 -5.38 -2.95 9.68
N SER A 268 -4.89 -2.20 8.68
CA SER A 268 -4.68 -0.76 8.79
C SER A 268 -4.77 -0.12 7.41
N ASN A 269 -5.71 0.80 7.25
CA ASN A 269 -5.93 1.51 5.98
C ASN A 269 -4.90 2.62 5.80
N ILE A 270 -4.12 2.57 4.72
CA ILE A 270 -3.06 3.55 4.44
C ILE A 270 -3.64 4.77 3.75
N ILE A 271 -3.78 5.85 4.49
CA ILE A 271 -4.21 7.15 3.99
C ILE A 271 -3.03 8.07 3.70
N GLY A 272 -3.24 9.02 2.79
CA GLY A 272 -2.32 10.12 2.50
C GLY A 272 -3.09 11.43 2.44
N ALA A 273 -2.44 12.53 2.87
CA ALA A 273 -3.01 13.86 2.82
C ALA A 273 -1.93 14.90 2.48
N THR A 274 -2.30 15.92 1.71
CA THR A 274 -1.42 17.06 1.39
C THR A 274 -1.75 18.30 2.22
N THR A 275 -2.87 18.28 2.95
CA THR A 275 -3.29 19.35 3.85
C THR A 275 -3.78 18.78 5.18
N ILE A 276 -3.71 19.56 6.25
CA ILE A 276 -4.25 19.20 7.57
C ILE A 276 -5.77 18.97 7.50
N LYS A 277 -6.50 19.73 6.66
CA LYS A 277 -7.94 19.53 6.47
C LYS A 277 -8.23 18.12 5.95
N GLN A 278 -7.56 17.69 4.88
CA GLN A 278 -7.71 16.33 4.34
C GLN A 278 -7.33 15.25 5.37
N LEU A 279 -6.26 15.47 6.14
CA LEU A 279 -5.85 14.53 7.18
C LEU A 279 -6.93 14.37 8.25
N LYS A 280 -7.52 15.48 8.70
CA LYS A 280 -8.63 15.48 9.66
C LYS A 280 -9.86 14.74 9.14
N GLU A 281 -10.26 15.03 7.90
CA GLU A 281 -11.39 14.36 7.23
C GLU A 281 -11.14 12.84 7.13
N ASN A 282 -9.95 12.43 6.63
CA ASN A 282 -9.60 11.03 6.48
C ASN A 282 -9.59 10.29 7.82
N ILE A 283 -8.98 10.85 8.87
CA ILE A 283 -8.94 10.21 10.20
C ILE A 283 -10.35 10.10 10.79
N ALA A 284 -11.20 11.11 10.64
CA ALA A 284 -12.54 11.10 11.21
C ALA A 284 -13.41 9.93 10.69
N THR A 285 -13.11 9.39 9.51
CA THR A 285 -13.88 8.30 8.90
C THR A 285 -13.86 6.99 9.70
N TYR A 286 -12.91 6.79 10.63
CA TYR A 286 -12.89 5.60 11.47
C TYR A 286 -14.13 5.46 12.38
N LYS A 287 -14.85 6.58 12.60
CA LYS A 287 -16.09 6.62 13.40
C LYS A 287 -17.34 6.27 12.59
N VAL A 288 -17.25 6.31 11.27
CA VAL A 288 -18.39 6.06 10.38
C VAL A 288 -18.54 4.55 10.21
N ARG A 289 -19.76 4.05 10.40
CA ARG A 289 -20.13 2.66 10.14
C ARG A 289 -21.16 2.64 9.02
N LEU A 290 -20.97 1.75 8.08
CA LEU A 290 -21.89 1.56 6.96
C LEU A 290 -22.91 0.48 7.37
N SER A 291 -24.20 0.71 7.09
CA SER A 291 -25.21 -0.33 7.29
C SER A 291 -25.13 -1.40 6.19
N ASP A 292 -25.76 -2.55 6.42
CA ASP A 292 -25.80 -3.64 5.43
C ASP A 292 -26.46 -3.19 4.11
N GLU A 293 -27.46 -2.31 4.18
CA GLU A 293 -28.12 -1.76 3.00
C GLU A 293 -27.16 -0.88 2.17
N ILE A 294 -26.32 -0.09 2.83
CA ILE A 294 -25.30 0.73 2.14
C ILE A 294 -24.25 -0.18 1.50
N ILE A 295 -23.81 -1.22 2.19
CA ILE A 295 -22.87 -2.20 1.67
C ILE A 295 -23.48 -2.91 0.46
N GLN A 296 -24.74 -3.35 0.52
CA GLN A 296 -25.44 -3.95 -0.61
C GLN A 296 -25.50 -3.00 -1.82
N ALA A 297 -25.86 -1.73 -1.63
CA ALA A 297 -25.86 -0.75 -2.71
C ALA A 297 -24.47 -0.51 -3.32
N ILE A 298 -23.41 -0.57 -2.50
CA ILE A 298 -22.00 -0.53 -2.99
C ILE A 298 -21.70 -1.77 -3.83
N ASP A 299 -22.16 -2.95 -3.42
CA ASP A 299 -21.95 -4.22 -4.12
C ASP A 299 -22.67 -4.22 -5.48
N GLU A 300 -23.90 -3.75 -5.56
CA GLU A 300 -24.66 -3.58 -6.80
C GLU A 300 -23.93 -2.67 -7.81
N ILE A 301 -23.35 -1.56 -7.36
CA ILE A 301 -22.55 -0.69 -8.23
C ILE A 301 -21.30 -1.42 -8.75
N ASN A 302 -20.65 -2.23 -7.90
CA ASN A 302 -19.47 -3.00 -8.31
C ASN A 302 -19.80 -4.16 -9.23
N GLU A 303 -20.99 -4.78 -9.12
CA GLU A 303 -21.46 -5.80 -10.05
C GLU A 303 -21.68 -5.23 -11.45
N ASP A 304 -22.27 -4.05 -11.54
CA ASP A 304 -22.49 -3.35 -12.82
C ASP A 304 -21.19 -2.87 -13.47
N ILE A 305 -20.22 -2.38 -12.67
CA ILE A 305 -18.94 -1.85 -13.16
C ILE A 305 -17.78 -2.50 -12.35
N PRO A 306 -17.47 -3.78 -12.61
CA PRO A 306 -16.53 -4.52 -11.81
C PRO A 306 -15.08 -4.03 -11.98
N ASN A 307 -14.42 -3.75 -10.86
CA ASN A 307 -13.00 -3.41 -10.83
C ASN A 307 -12.56 -2.41 -11.92
N PRO A 308 -13.13 -1.21 -11.99
CA PRO A 308 -12.84 -0.26 -13.07
C PRO A 308 -11.39 0.22 -13.11
N ALA A 309 -10.64 0.04 -12.01
CA ALA A 309 -9.25 0.52 -11.87
C ALA A 309 -8.34 -0.48 -11.14
N PRO A 310 -8.13 -1.66 -11.66
CA PRO A 310 -7.33 -2.72 -11.04
C PRO A 310 -5.83 -2.41 -10.95
#